data_4a3d4498f37f2aabb0a873071cd70f7f
#
_entry.id   4a3d4498f37f2aabb0a873071cd70f7f
#
_cell.length_a   1.000
_cell.length_b   1.000
_cell.length_c   1.000
_cell.angle_alpha   90.00
_cell.angle_beta   90.00
_cell.angle_gamma   90.00
#
_symmetry.space_group_name_H-M   'P 1'
#
loop_
_entity.id
_entity.type
_entity.pdbx_description
1 polymer ?
#
loop_
_entity_poly.entity_id
_entity_poly.type
_entity_poly.pdbx_seq_one_letter_code
_entity_poly.pdbx_strand_id
1 'polypeptide(L)'
;DGNSHPVTHGTYIPLMHSADRVLRKSAFASLYSVYGQFRNTAAALLSAQVKQLKFYADARKYDSTLQASLDGNYVPTEVYTNLISAVHENMAPMYRYVDLRRKLLGVDELHMYDLYTPIVSDVDVNIPYEEAKQTVYDALACMGDDYRAILKEGFDNRWIDVYENVGKCSGAYSAGLRKHPYVLLNYSGTLDSMFTL
;
A
#
# COMPACT_ATOMS: atom_id res chain seq x y z
N ASP A 1 -9.28 8.97 -22.46
CA ASP A 1 -10.51 9.78 -22.39
C ASP A 1 -10.30 11.23 -22.92
N GLY A 2 -9.06 11.65 -23.20
CA GLY A 2 -8.71 12.98 -23.70
C GLY A 2 -8.64 14.09 -22.63
N ASN A 3 -8.88 13.75 -21.37
CA ASN A 3 -8.79 14.69 -20.24
C ASN A 3 -7.41 14.66 -19.59
N SER A 4 -7.06 15.74 -18.89
CA SER A 4 -5.85 15.82 -18.07
C SER A 4 -6.17 15.35 -16.65
N HIS A 5 -5.40 14.38 -16.17
CA HIS A 5 -5.53 13.83 -14.82
C HIS A 5 -4.27 14.13 -14.00
N PRO A 6 -4.37 14.71 -12.80
CA PRO A 6 -3.20 14.86 -11.94
C PRO A 6 -2.76 13.48 -11.45
N VAL A 7 -1.45 13.21 -11.52
CA VAL A 7 -0.85 11.99 -11.00
C VAL A 7 -0.16 12.32 -9.68
N THR A 8 -0.81 11.96 -8.58
CA THR A 8 -0.30 12.13 -7.22
C THR A 8 -0.17 10.75 -6.55
N HIS A 9 0.37 10.69 -5.35
CA HIS A 9 0.40 9.43 -4.59
C HIS A 9 -1.00 8.89 -4.26
N GLY A 10 -2.00 9.76 -4.05
CA GLY A 10 -3.38 9.35 -3.77
C GLY A 10 -4.17 8.99 -5.04
N THR A 11 -3.89 9.62 -6.19
CA THR A 11 -4.63 9.36 -7.44
C THR A 11 -4.03 8.24 -8.29
N TYR A 12 -2.76 7.86 -8.07
CA TYR A 12 -2.08 6.86 -8.90
C TYR A 12 -2.79 5.50 -8.90
N ILE A 13 -3.11 4.95 -7.73
CA ILE A 13 -3.79 3.64 -7.65
C ILE A 13 -5.20 3.69 -8.25
N PRO A 14 -6.07 4.68 -7.95
CA PRO A 14 -7.31 4.88 -8.68
C PRO A 14 -7.15 4.91 -10.21
N LEU A 15 -6.13 5.61 -10.73
CA LEU A 15 -5.84 5.61 -12.16
C LEU A 15 -5.44 4.22 -12.69
N MET A 16 -4.74 3.41 -11.90
CA MET A 16 -4.40 2.02 -12.26
C MET A 16 -5.61 1.07 -12.28
N HIS A 17 -6.69 1.41 -11.58
CA HIS A 17 -7.95 0.66 -11.63
C HIS A 17 -8.79 0.96 -12.88
N SER A 18 -8.50 2.04 -13.61
CA SER A 18 -9.27 2.42 -14.80
C SER A 18 -9.34 1.27 -15.83
N ALA A 19 -10.49 1.11 -16.47
CA ALA A 19 -10.64 0.19 -17.62
C ALA A 19 -9.84 0.67 -18.84
N ASP A 20 -9.60 1.98 -18.98
CA ASP A 20 -8.81 2.57 -20.06
C ASP A 20 -7.31 2.25 -19.89
N ARG A 21 -6.82 1.34 -20.74
CA ARG A 21 -5.41 0.94 -20.73
C ARG A 21 -4.45 2.06 -21.12
N VAL A 22 -4.89 2.99 -21.97
CA VAL A 22 -4.06 4.14 -22.37
C VAL A 22 -3.85 5.10 -21.20
N LEU A 23 -4.91 5.34 -20.42
CA LEU A 23 -4.85 6.14 -19.20
C LEU A 23 -3.90 5.50 -18.17
N ARG A 24 -4.05 4.19 -17.89
CA ARG A 24 -3.16 3.46 -16.97
C ARG A 24 -1.69 3.57 -17.38
N LYS A 25 -1.40 3.26 -18.65
CA LYS A 25 -0.04 3.34 -19.21
C LYS A 25 0.55 4.74 -19.09
N SER A 26 -0.24 5.76 -19.39
CA SER A 26 0.18 7.16 -19.33
C SER A 26 0.47 7.61 -17.90
N ALA A 27 -0.40 7.26 -16.95
CA ALA A 27 -0.20 7.55 -15.54
C ALA A 27 1.05 6.83 -14.97
N PHE A 28 1.25 5.57 -15.31
CA PHE A 28 2.44 4.80 -14.96
C PHE A 28 3.71 5.46 -15.50
N ALA A 29 3.74 5.77 -16.80
CA ALA A 29 4.90 6.40 -17.44
C ALA A 29 5.19 7.79 -16.82
N SER A 30 4.15 8.59 -16.55
CA SER A 30 4.29 9.90 -15.92
C SER A 30 4.94 9.80 -14.53
N LEU A 31 4.43 8.93 -13.64
CA LEU A 31 4.99 8.73 -12.31
C LEU A 31 6.46 8.30 -12.37
N TYR A 32 6.76 7.24 -13.12
CA TYR A 32 8.10 6.70 -13.18
C TYR A 32 9.10 7.56 -13.96
N SER A 33 8.64 8.43 -14.85
CA SER A 33 9.51 9.42 -15.48
C SER A 33 10.11 10.39 -14.47
N VAL A 34 9.32 10.81 -13.48
CA VAL A 34 9.78 11.67 -12.37
C VAL A 34 10.79 10.92 -11.50
N TYR A 35 10.46 9.70 -11.07
CA TYR A 35 11.43 8.87 -10.32
C TYR A 35 12.73 8.63 -11.09
N GLY A 36 12.63 8.45 -12.42
CA GLY A 36 13.80 8.28 -13.29
C GLY A 36 14.78 9.44 -13.23
N GLN A 37 14.31 10.67 -13.01
CA GLN A 37 15.17 11.85 -12.88
C GLN A 37 16.05 11.79 -11.61
N PHE A 38 15.61 11.10 -10.57
CA PHE A 38 16.32 10.95 -9.31
C PHE A 38 17.08 9.63 -9.18
N ARG A 39 17.22 8.86 -10.26
CA ARG A 39 17.81 7.52 -10.25
C ARG A 39 19.19 7.48 -9.61
N ASN A 40 20.07 8.42 -9.95
CA ASN A 40 21.44 8.46 -9.40
C ASN A 40 21.43 8.83 -7.91
N THR A 41 20.55 9.75 -7.51
CA THR A 41 20.39 10.12 -6.10
C THR A 41 19.87 8.94 -5.29
N ALA A 42 18.86 8.24 -5.79
CA ALA A 42 18.32 7.05 -5.13
C ALA A 42 19.36 5.94 -5.01
N ALA A 43 20.17 5.70 -6.06
CA ALA A 43 21.26 4.73 -6.03
C ALA A 43 22.35 5.11 -5.00
N ALA A 44 22.71 6.38 -4.90
CA ALA A 44 23.67 6.85 -3.93
C ALA A 44 23.17 6.70 -2.49
N LEU A 45 21.90 7.04 -2.23
CA LEU A 45 21.27 6.87 -0.92
C LEU A 45 21.20 5.40 -0.51
N LEU A 46 20.77 4.52 -1.41
CA LEU A 46 20.74 3.08 -1.16
C LEU A 46 22.14 2.53 -0.86
N SER A 47 23.14 2.93 -1.65
CA SER A 47 24.53 2.53 -1.41
C SER A 47 25.04 3.01 -0.05
N ALA A 48 24.73 4.24 0.34
CA ALA A 48 25.09 4.78 1.65
C ALA A 48 24.41 3.99 2.79
N GLN A 49 23.13 3.67 2.64
CA GLN A 49 22.40 2.87 3.63
C GLN A 49 22.99 1.46 3.79
N VAL A 50 23.33 0.78 2.70
CA VAL A 50 23.97 -0.55 2.73
C VAL A 50 25.33 -0.47 3.43
N LYS A 51 26.14 0.54 3.14
CA LYS A 51 27.44 0.74 3.80
C LYS A 51 27.28 1.03 5.29
N GLN A 52 26.28 1.82 5.68
CA GLN A 52 25.98 2.10 7.07
C GLN A 52 25.58 0.83 7.83
N LEU A 53 24.69 0.02 7.26
CA LEU A 53 24.29 -1.28 7.86
C LEU A 53 25.50 -2.21 8.02
N LYS A 54 26.37 -2.27 6.99
CA LYS A 54 27.60 -3.06 7.08
C LYS A 54 28.52 -2.55 8.18
N PHE A 55 28.74 -1.25 8.27
CA PHE A 55 29.55 -0.66 9.33
C PHE A 55 29.04 -1.04 10.74
N TYR A 56 27.73 -0.95 10.97
CA TYR A 56 27.17 -1.33 12.27
C TYR A 56 27.27 -2.83 12.56
N ALA A 57 27.11 -3.68 11.56
CA ALA A 57 27.28 -5.11 11.70
C ALA A 57 28.72 -5.45 12.07
N ASP A 58 29.68 -4.91 11.33
CA ASP A 58 31.13 -5.13 11.56
C ASP A 58 31.56 -4.61 12.96
N ALA A 59 31.14 -3.38 13.32
CA ALA A 59 31.47 -2.77 14.61
C ALA A 59 30.92 -3.54 15.82
N ARG A 60 29.79 -4.23 15.64
CA ARG A 60 29.16 -5.08 16.67
C ARG A 60 29.55 -6.55 16.55
N LYS A 61 30.45 -6.89 15.61
CA LYS A 61 30.97 -8.24 15.40
C LYS A 61 29.92 -9.28 14.97
N TYR A 62 28.93 -8.88 14.20
CA TYR A 62 28.04 -9.80 13.52
C TYR A 62 28.70 -10.36 12.25
N ASP A 63 28.43 -11.63 11.95
CA ASP A 63 28.97 -12.27 10.74
C ASP A 63 28.38 -11.69 9.45
N SER A 64 27.19 -11.10 9.53
CA SER A 64 26.51 -10.47 8.40
C SER A 64 25.53 -9.37 8.81
N THR A 65 25.17 -8.50 7.87
CA THR A 65 24.11 -7.51 8.05
C THR A 65 22.75 -8.18 8.27
N LEU A 66 22.51 -9.35 7.68
CA LEU A 66 21.29 -10.14 7.90
C LEU A 66 21.19 -10.58 9.36
N GLN A 67 22.24 -11.18 9.90
CA GLN A 67 22.28 -11.57 11.30
C GLN A 67 22.05 -10.37 12.22
N ALA A 68 22.74 -9.25 11.97
CA ALA A 68 22.55 -8.02 12.75
C ALA A 68 21.11 -7.49 12.72
N SER A 69 20.43 -7.61 11.57
CA SER A 69 19.04 -7.16 11.42
C SER A 69 18.03 -8.05 12.14
N LEU A 70 18.31 -9.35 12.25
CA LEU A 70 17.42 -10.33 12.85
C LEU A 70 17.63 -10.51 14.36
N ASP A 71 18.80 -10.13 14.87
CA ASP A 71 19.20 -10.34 16.26
C ASP A 71 18.28 -9.63 17.26
N GLY A 72 17.81 -8.44 16.94
CA GLY A 72 16.90 -7.67 17.79
C GLY A 72 15.57 -8.37 18.09
N ASN A 73 15.17 -9.33 17.25
CA ASN A 73 13.98 -10.15 17.41
C ASN A 73 14.32 -11.63 17.71
N TYR A 74 15.58 -11.95 17.94
CA TYR A 74 16.08 -13.31 18.17
C TYR A 74 15.66 -14.30 17.07
N VAL A 75 15.62 -13.87 15.82
CA VAL A 75 15.24 -14.69 14.66
C VAL A 75 16.51 -15.28 14.03
N PRO A 76 16.66 -16.61 13.95
CA PRO A 76 17.76 -17.25 13.23
C PRO A 76 17.74 -16.90 11.73
N THR A 77 18.92 -16.78 11.12
CA THR A 77 19.04 -16.46 9.69
C THR A 77 18.37 -17.48 8.78
N GLU A 78 18.32 -18.73 9.22
CA GLU A 78 17.67 -19.84 8.51
C GLU A 78 16.15 -19.63 8.35
N VAL A 79 15.50 -18.95 9.28
CA VAL A 79 14.06 -18.62 9.15
C VAL A 79 13.84 -17.72 7.94
N TYR A 80 14.71 -16.71 7.78
CA TYR A 80 14.65 -15.79 6.64
C TYR A 80 14.91 -16.50 5.30
N THR A 81 15.98 -17.31 5.24
CA THR A 81 16.33 -18.03 4.01
C THR A 81 15.31 -19.11 3.66
N ASN A 82 14.77 -19.82 4.66
CA ASN A 82 13.71 -20.81 4.47
C ASN A 82 12.41 -20.16 3.97
N LEU A 83 12.07 -18.94 4.45
CA LEU A 83 10.92 -18.20 3.92
C LEU A 83 11.07 -17.92 2.43
N ILE A 84 12.25 -17.46 2.01
CA ILE A 84 12.54 -17.22 0.59
C ILE A 84 12.40 -18.52 -0.22
N SER A 85 12.98 -19.61 0.26
CA SER A 85 12.90 -20.92 -0.39
C SER A 85 11.45 -21.40 -0.52
N ALA A 86 10.68 -21.31 0.56
CA ALA A 86 9.26 -21.71 0.58
C ALA A 86 8.42 -20.88 -0.41
N VAL A 87 8.68 -19.57 -0.50
CA VAL A 87 8.01 -18.72 -1.50
C VAL A 87 8.36 -19.16 -2.92
N HIS A 88 9.65 -19.38 -3.21
CA HIS A 88 10.09 -19.81 -4.55
C HIS A 88 9.49 -21.16 -4.96
N GLU A 89 9.46 -22.12 -4.05
CA GLU A 89 8.86 -23.44 -4.30
C GLU A 89 7.36 -23.36 -4.59
N ASN A 90 6.68 -22.31 -4.10
CA ASN A 90 5.25 -22.12 -4.25
C ASN A 90 4.85 -21.02 -5.27
N MET A 91 5.76 -20.59 -6.13
CA MET A 91 5.47 -19.56 -7.15
C MET A 91 4.55 -20.02 -8.30
N ALA A 92 4.44 -21.32 -8.55
CA ALA A 92 3.66 -21.84 -9.67
C ALA A 92 2.16 -21.42 -9.66
N PRO A 93 1.44 -21.39 -8.52
CA PRO A 93 0.08 -20.85 -8.46
C PRO A 93 0.01 -19.35 -8.82
N MET A 94 0.99 -18.56 -8.40
CA MET A 94 1.07 -17.13 -8.74
C MET A 94 1.22 -16.93 -10.26
N TYR A 95 2.09 -17.69 -10.90
CA TYR A 95 2.27 -17.61 -12.35
C TYR A 95 0.98 -17.99 -13.11
N ARG A 96 0.25 -19.00 -12.64
CA ARG A 96 -1.06 -19.37 -13.21
C ARG A 96 -2.09 -18.25 -13.05
N TYR A 97 -2.10 -17.58 -11.88
CA TYR A 97 -2.99 -16.45 -11.65
C TYR A 97 -2.65 -15.26 -12.56
N VAL A 98 -1.37 -14.94 -12.72
CA VAL A 98 -0.91 -13.86 -13.61
C VAL A 98 -1.30 -14.16 -15.09
N ASP A 99 -1.13 -15.41 -15.54
CA ASP A 99 -1.56 -15.81 -16.89
C ASP A 99 -3.09 -15.75 -17.05
N LEU A 100 -3.84 -16.14 -16.02
CA LEU A 100 -5.30 -15.99 -16.01
C LEU A 100 -5.70 -14.51 -16.11
N ARG A 101 -5.07 -13.62 -15.35
CA ARG A 101 -5.32 -12.17 -15.47
C ARG A 101 -5.09 -11.67 -16.89
N ARG A 102 -3.97 -12.06 -17.50
CA ARG A 102 -3.64 -11.69 -18.88
C ARG A 102 -4.76 -12.07 -19.85
N LYS A 103 -5.27 -13.32 -19.73
CA LYS A 103 -6.36 -13.84 -20.56
C LYS A 103 -7.67 -13.10 -20.32
N LEU A 104 -8.04 -12.86 -19.06
CA LEU A 104 -9.30 -12.20 -18.71
C LEU A 104 -9.33 -10.72 -19.09
N LEU A 105 -8.18 -10.03 -19.02
CA LEU A 105 -8.03 -8.67 -19.50
C LEU A 105 -7.93 -8.55 -21.02
N GLY A 106 -7.80 -9.67 -21.75
CA GLY A 106 -7.72 -9.67 -23.20
C GLY A 106 -6.47 -8.98 -23.75
N VAL A 107 -5.34 -9.03 -23.03
CA VAL A 107 -4.09 -8.39 -23.44
C VAL A 107 -3.07 -9.43 -23.87
N ASP A 108 -2.27 -9.11 -24.90
CA ASP A 108 -1.21 -10.01 -25.39
C ASP A 108 -0.10 -10.15 -24.36
N GLU A 109 0.27 -9.06 -23.73
CA GLU A 109 1.29 -8.97 -22.68
C GLU A 109 0.77 -8.17 -21.49
N LEU A 110 0.93 -8.74 -20.28
CA LEU A 110 0.58 -8.08 -19.03
C LEU A 110 1.75 -7.21 -18.57
N HIS A 111 1.46 -5.94 -18.33
CA HIS A 111 2.42 -4.96 -17.80
C HIS A 111 2.10 -4.58 -16.36
N MET A 112 3.03 -3.94 -15.66
CA MET A 112 2.84 -3.48 -14.29
C MET A 112 1.61 -2.59 -14.11
N TYR A 113 1.25 -1.78 -15.11
CA TYR A 113 0.06 -0.93 -15.09
C TYR A 113 -1.27 -1.70 -15.33
N ASP A 114 -1.23 -3.01 -15.57
CA ASP A 114 -2.40 -3.86 -15.70
C ASP A 114 -2.71 -4.66 -14.41
N LEU A 115 -1.85 -4.59 -13.38
CA LEU A 115 -1.96 -5.45 -12.21
C LEU A 115 -3.11 -5.07 -11.27
N TYR A 116 -3.49 -3.80 -11.20
CA TYR A 116 -4.56 -3.30 -10.35
C TYR A 116 -5.93 -3.25 -11.04
N THR A 117 -5.96 -3.45 -12.36
CA THR A 117 -7.22 -3.40 -13.13
C THR A 117 -8.15 -4.53 -12.69
N PRO A 118 -9.42 -4.24 -12.37
CA PRO A 118 -10.41 -5.27 -12.09
C PRO A 118 -10.55 -6.27 -13.26
N ILE A 119 -10.64 -7.56 -12.96
CA ILE A 119 -10.84 -8.64 -13.94
C ILE A 119 -12.32 -9.06 -14.04
N VAL A 120 -13.13 -8.62 -13.10
CA VAL A 120 -14.58 -8.79 -13.11
C VAL A 120 -15.17 -7.42 -13.41
N SER A 121 -16.22 -7.39 -14.26
CA SER A 121 -16.91 -6.14 -14.58
C SER A 121 -17.35 -5.43 -13.30
N ASP A 122 -16.94 -4.20 -13.21
CA ASP A 122 -16.96 -3.40 -12.00
C ASP A 122 -18.40 -3.11 -11.56
N VAL A 123 -18.63 -3.31 -10.29
CA VAL A 123 -19.65 -2.57 -9.60
C VAL A 123 -18.98 -1.26 -9.18
N ASP A 124 -19.20 -0.21 -9.95
CA ASP A 124 -18.68 1.14 -9.65
C ASP A 124 -19.41 1.66 -8.41
N VAL A 125 -18.87 1.31 -7.25
CA VAL A 125 -19.43 1.72 -5.95
C VAL A 125 -18.58 2.88 -5.45
N ASN A 126 -19.14 4.08 -5.56
CA ASN A 126 -18.60 5.24 -4.85
C ASN A 126 -19.30 5.33 -3.48
N ILE A 127 -18.56 5.08 -2.41
CA ILE A 127 -19.05 5.10 -1.04
C ILE A 127 -18.62 6.43 -0.40
N PRO A 128 -19.55 7.36 -0.14
CA PRO A 128 -19.22 8.59 0.59
C PRO A 128 -18.70 8.28 1.99
N TYR A 129 -17.80 9.12 2.50
CA TYR A 129 -17.19 8.90 3.81
C TYR A 129 -18.20 8.76 4.96
N GLU A 130 -19.29 9.53 4.92
CA GLU A 130 -20.35 9.45 5.94
C GLU A 130 -21.09 8.10 5.94
N GLU A 131 -21.29 7.52 4.76
CA GLU A 131 -21.84 6.17 4.61
C GLU A 131 -20.86 5.11 5.10
N ALA A 132 -19.59 5.27 4.78
CA ALA A 132 -18.52 4.40 5.27
C ALA A 132 -18.44 4.40 6.80
N LYS A 133 -18.49 5.56 7.44
CA LYS A 133 -18.53 5.68 8.92
C LYS A 133 -19.70 4.88 9.52
N GLN A 134 -20.88 5.03 8.95
CA GLN A 134 -22.06 4.31 9.45
C GLN A 134 -21.89 2.80 9.28
N THR A 135 -21.43 2.36 8.12
CA THR A 135 -21.19 0.95 7.84
C THR A 135 -20.17 0.34 8.81
N VAL A 136 -19.05 1.03 9.03
CA VAL A 136 -18.01 0.59 9.97
C VAL A 136 -18.53 0.57 11.40
N TYR A 137 -19.28 1.61 11.81
CA TYR A 137 -19.88 1.67 13.13
C TYR A 137 -20.84 0.50 13.40
N ASP A 138 -21.64 0.12 12.41
CA ASP A 138 -22.58 -1.00 12.52
C ASP A 138 -21.87 -2.36 12.46
N ALA A 139 -20.86 -2.50 11.60
CA ALA A 139 -20.06 -3.73 11.50
C ALA A 139 -19.32 -4.06 12.81
N LEU A 140 -18.89 -3.03 13.54
CA LEU A 140 -18.17 -3.19 14.81
C LEU A 140 -19.11 -3.34 16.03
N ALA A 141 -20.40 -3.53 15.81
CA ALA A 141 -21.35 -3.79 16.90
C ALA A 141 -20.98 -5.03 17.75
N CYS A 142 -20.35 -6.02 17.14
CA CYS A 142 -19.87 -7.22 17.83
C CYS A 142 -18.78 -6.94 18.90
N MET A 143 -18.14 -5.76 18.86
CA MET A 143 -17.11 -5.35 19.83
C MET A 143 -17.70 -4.80 21.13
N GLY A 144 -19.01 -4.59 21.19
CA GLY A 144 -19.73 -4.07 22.35
C GLY A 144 -19.86 -2.55 22.38
N ASP A 145 -20.74 -2.07 23.28
CA ASP A 145 -21.14 -0.66 23.33
C ASP A 145 -20.01 0.27 23.80
N ASP A 146 -19.15 -0.17 24.69
CA ASP A 146 -17.99 0.62 25.16
C ASP A 146 -17.02 0.93 24.01
N TYR A 147 -16.75 -0.06 23.15
CA TYR A 147 -15.91 0.13 21.98
C TYR A 147 -16.57 1.09 20.97
N ARG A 148 -17.85 0.91 20.71
CA ARG A 148 -18.62 1.77 19.80
C ARG A 148 -18.70 3.23 20.30
N ALA A 149 -18.77 3.43 21.61
CA ALA A 149 -18.72 4.78 22.18
C ALA A 149 -17.40 5.51 21.87
N ILE A 150 -16.27 4.79 22.00
CA ILE A 150 -14.94 5.34 21.66
C ILE A 150 -14.83 5.60 20.15
N LEU A 151 -15.31 4.67 19.33
CA LEU A 151 -15.29 4.84 17.87
C LEU A 151 -16.11 6.08 17.45
N LYS A 152 -17.29 6.25 18.04
CA LYS A 152 -18.13 7.43 17.81
C LYS A 152 -17.45 8.72 18.24
N GLU A 153 -16.81 8.71 19.39
CA GLU A 153 -16.01 9.84 19.86
C GLU A 153 -14.92 10.21 18.84
N GLY A 154 -14.22 9.22 18.30
CA GLY A 154 -13.19 9.42 17.28
C GLY A 154 -13.73 10.06 15.99
N PHE A 155 -14.89 9.62 15.53
CA PHE A 155 -15.54 10.18 14.36
C PHE A 155 -16.03 11.64 14.60
N ASP A 156 -16.60 11.92 15.76
CA ASP A 156 -17.17 13.23 16.08
C ASP A 156 -16.08 14.27 16.43
N ASN A 157 -14.97 13.86 17.00
CA ASN A 157 -13.92 14.74 17.53
C ASN A 157 -12.69 14.89 16.63
N ARG A 158 -12.80 14.56 15.33
CA ARG A 158 -11.76 14.76 14.33
C ARG A 158 -10.44 14.04 14.63
N TRP A 159 -10.51 12.82 15.17
CA TRP A 159 -9.29 12.01 15.34
C TRP A 159 -8.73 11.52 14.00
N ILE A 160 -9.52 11.63 12.93
CA ILE A 160 -9.21 11.12 11.60
C ILE A 160 -9.02 12.28 10.62
N ASP A 161 -7.84 12.40 10.04
CA ASP A 161 -7.58 13.23 8.88
C ASP A 161 -7.86 12.43 7.61
N VAL A 162 -8.98 12.73 6.95
CA VAL A 162 -9.67 11.82 6.03
C VAL A 162 -9.11 11.83 4.62
N TYR A 163 -8.98 13.02 4.02
CA TYR A 163 -8.74 13.12 2.58
C TYR A 163 -7.29 13.45 2.24
N GLU A 164 -6.89 13.14 1.00
CA GLU A 164 -5.62 13.59 0.44
C GLU A 164 -5.49 15.12 0.50
N ASN A 165 -4.31 15.59 0.83
CA ASN A 165 -3.99 17.01 0.88
C ASN A 165 -2.53 17.25 0.47
N VAL A 166 -2.21 18.48 0.10
CA VAL A 166 -0.85 18.88 -0.27
C VAL A 166 0.12 18.67 0.89
N GLY A 167 1.20 17.94 0.63
CA GLY A 167 2.21 17.61 1.65
C GLY A 167 1.87 16.43 2.58
N LYS A 168 0.68 15.85 2.44
CA LYS A 168 0.26 14.66 3.21
C LYS A 168 0.90 13.39 2.62
N CYS A 169 1.38 12.50 3.49
CA CYS A 169 1.88 11.19 3.07
C CYS A 169 0.72 10.31 2.57
N SER A 170 0.99 9.49 1.55
CA SER A 170 0.04 8.49 1.05
C SER A 170 -0.16 7.33 2.03
N GLY A 171 -1.21 6.54 1.80
CA GLY A 171 -1.56 5.38 2.62
C GLY A 171 -2.41 5.75 3.82
N ALA A 172 -2.38 4.90 4.85
CA ALA A 172 -3.05 5.11 6.13
C ALA A 172 -2.03 4.96 7.26
N TYR A 173 -2.22 5.72 8.32
CA TYR A 173 -1.33 5.68 9.48
C TYR A 173 -2.13 5.94 10.76
N SER A 174 -1.89 5.13 11.78
CA SER A 174 -2.46 5.33 13.11
C SER A 174 -1.34 5.47 14.13
N ALA A 175 -1.43 6.51 14.93
CA ALA A 175 -0.51 6.77 16.04
C ALA A 175 -1.27 7.40 17.20
N GLY A 176 -0.67 7.37 18.39
CA GLY A 176 -1.20 8.08 19.52
C GLY A 176 -0.94 7.41 20.86
N LEU A 177 -1.41 8.08 21.90
CA LEU A 177 -1.42 7.57 23.26
C LEU A 177 -2.81 6.97 23.54
N ARG A 178 -2.92 6.22 24.66
CA ARG A 178 -4.17 5.53 25.06
C ARG A 178 -5.42 6.41 25.07
N LYS A 179 -5.27 7.72 25.29
CA LYS A 179 -6.42 8.63 25.43
C LYS A 179 -6.86 9.30 24.13
N HIS A 180 -5.99 9.36 23.13
CA HIS A 180 -6.27 10.09 21.90
C HIS A 180 -5.44 9.53 20.75
N PRO A 181 -5.97 8.60 19.95
CA PRO A 181 -5.34 8.21 18.72
C PRO A 181 -5.45 9.31 17.66
N TYR A 182 -4.49 9.32 16.75
CA TYR A 182 -4.49 10.15 15.55
C TYR A 182 -4.46 9.21 14.36
N VAL A 183 -5.40 9.36 13.46
CA VAL A 183 -5.51 8.52 12.26
C VAL A 183 -5.38 9.39 11.02
N LEU A 184 -4.51 9.00 10.12
CA LEU A 184 -4.36 9.61 8.81
C LEU A 184 -4.86 8.62 7.77
N LEU A 185 -5.75 9.08 6.89
CA LEU A 185 -6.26 8.33 5.74
C LEU A 185 -6.04 9.15 4.47
N ASN A 186 -6.21 8.50 3.34
CA ASN A 186 -6.39 9.11 2.03
C ASN A 186 -7.63 8.47 1.40
N TYR A 187 -8.78 8.79 1.96
CA TYR A 187 -10.05 8.17 1.60
C TYR A 187 -10.42 8.50 0.16
N SER A 188 -10.71 7.49 -0.64
CA SER A 188 -10.98 7.62 -2.08
C SER A 188 -12.37 7.15 -2.52
N GLY A 189 -13.24 6.81 -1.58
CA GLY A 189 -14.63 6.37 -1.87
C GLY A 189 -14.74 4.94 -2.39
N THR A 190 -13.67 4.18 -2.39
CA THR A 190 -13.68 2.77 -2.81
C THR A 190 -14.04 1.84 -1.65
N LEU A 191 -14.46 0.60 -1.96
CA LEU A 191 -14.70 -0.44 -0.96
C LEU A 191 -13.44 -0.71 -0.12
N ASP A 192 -12.27 -0.72 -0.75
CA ASP A 192 -10.98 -0.88 -0.08
C ASP A 192 -10.69 0.26 0.91
N SER A 193 -10.99 1.50 0.53
CA SER A 193 -10.91 2.66 1.43
C SER A 193 -11.83 2.55 2.63
N MET A 194 -13.06 2.06 2.42
CA MET A 194 -14.01 1.83 3.50
C MET A 194 -13.54 0.70 4.43
N PHE A 195 -12.97 -0.37 3.87
CA PHE A 195 -12.43 -1.47 4.67
C PHE A 195 -11.22 -1.06 5.52
N THR A 196 -10.47 -0.06 5.06
CA THR A 196 -9.29 0.48 5.76
C THR A 196 -9.66 1.46 6.88
N LEU A 197 -10.87 2.04 6.83
CA LEU A 197 -11.37 2.96 7.85
C LEU A 197 -11.53 2.28 9.20
#